data_b1e38307e65f094adfb59a359b9bdd3f
#
_entry.id   b1e38307e65f094adfb59a359b9bdd3f
#
_cell.length_a   1.000
_cell.length_b   1.000
_cell.length_c   1.000
_cell.angle_alpha   90.00
_cell.angle_beta   90.00
_cell.angle_gamma   90.00
#
_symmetry.space_group_name_H-M   'P 1'
#
loop_
_entity.id
_entity.type
_entity.pdbx_description
1 polymer ?
#
loop_
_entity_poly.entity_id
_entity_poly.type
_entity_poly.pdbx_seq_one_letter_code
_entity_poly.pdbx_strand_id
1 'polypeptide(L)'
;MTKLCMNLWDDWEHLDLGNSNARPGVYRGQNALYLEKTGTPVFLREELPLDCFRLQAEVAIPEQVGFVGLVFGGRDSQNYELVYLAPEEIQYDPVMNGSMTWQIYNGPMYQKPLPDTTGEWVKFSLEVQPNGAIVYLGDDPSPQLVISNLQHGGCVGKIGFWGYLPSYIRNLSVEEMQPTPIMKRITDAKQLTAETYVTEWMVSKPYLANEQPAEHQWTKAIVEENGTLNINRIYPAEQGISVQAKSMFYLPEEKDTVCTFGFSDHLRLWINEEEVYQGEWRWDPPKSDGRVRSDYAGIPVRWRAGLNTIRAEITHYEFFGWGLSVKTGLSDVSFLTNEK
;
A
#
# COMPACT_ATOMS: atom_id res chain seq x y z
N MET A 1 16.55 -8.71 27.05
CA MET A 1 15.44 -8.00 26.41
C MET A 1 15.88 -6.57 26.15
N THR A 2 16.00 -6.22 24.93
CA THR A 2 16.32 -4.86 24.51
C THR A 2 15.09 -3.99 24.70
N LYS A 3 15.23 -2.84 25.37
CA LYS A 3 14.17 -1.87 25.57
C LYS A 3 14.70 -0.47 25.38
N LEU A 4 14.06 0.27 24.45
CA LEU A 4 14.29 1.70 24.25
C LEU A 4 13.01 2.45 24.64
N CYS A 5 13.14 3.54 25.39
CA CYS A 5 12.05 4.45 25.72
C CYS A 5 12.53 5.89 25.48
N MET A 6 11.76 6.67 24.76
CA MET A 6 12.11 8.03 24.36
C MET A 6 11.00 9.02 24.65
N ASN A 7 11.36 10.14 25.24
CA ASN A 7 10.53 11.34 25.30
C ASN A 7 10.84 12.19 24.06
N LEU A 8 10.12 11.98 23.00
CA LEU A 8 10.45 12.53 21.67
C LEU A 8 10.70 14.04 21.64
N TRP A 9 10.08 14.83 22.53
CA TRP A 9 10.29 16.28 22.60
C TRP A 9 11.62 16.69 23.25
N ASP A 10 12.24 15.82 24.07
CA ASP A 10 13.55 16.04 24.71
C ASP A 10 14.66 15.28 23.98
N ASP A 11 14.34 14.07 23.50
CA ASP A 11 15.29 13.13 22.90
C ASP A 11 15.35 13.27 21.36
N TRP A 12 14.82 14.36 20.80
CA TRP A 12 14.68 14.56 19.36
C TRP A 12 16.01 14.57 18.59
N GLU A 13 17.15 14.84 19.26
CA GLU A 13 18.51 14.71 18.69
C GLU A 13 18.86 13.28 18.26
N HIS A 14 18.18 12.28 18.85
CA HIS A 14 18.31 10.87 18.47
C HIS A 14 17.47 10.49 17.25
N LEU A 15 16.81 11.47 16.62
CA LEU A 15 15.99 11.26 15.46
C LEU A 15 16.69 11.73 14.19
N ASP A 16 16.54 10.93 13.12
CA ASP A 16 16.83 11.37 11.76
C ASP A 16 15.56 11.97 11.16
N LEU A 17 15.49 13.30 11.18
CA LEU A 17 14.32 14.02 10.73
C LEU A 17 14.14 14.00 9.20
N GLY A 18 15.20 13.69 8.44
CA GLY A 18 15.17 13.75 6.99
C GLY A 18 14.67 15.12 6.51
N ASN A 19 13.62 15.09 5.66
CA ASN A 19 12.93 16.28 5.18
C ASN A 19 11.68 16.64 6.01
N SER A 20 11.48 15.98 7.16
CA SER A 20 10.38 16.29 8.06
C SER A 20 10.60 17.63 8.75
N ASN A 21 9.52 18.36 9.03
CA ASN A 21 9.51 19.55 9.85
C ASN A 21 9.01 19.28 11.29
N ALA A 22 9.20 18.05 11.77
CA ALA A 22 8.89 17.67 13.15
C ALA A 22 9.64 18.58 14.14
N ARG A 23 8.94 19.02 15.18
CA ARG A 23 9.49 19.92 16.21
C ARG A 23 8.80 19.71 17.56
N PRO A 24 9.47 20.05 18.68
CA PRO A 24 8.81 20.05 19.97
C PRO A 24 7.56 20.92 19.98
N GLY A 25 6.50 20.45 20.65
CA GLY A 25 5.22 21.12 20.76
C GLY A 25 4.46 20.68 22.01
N VAL A 26 3.30 21.29 22.23
CA VAL A 26 2.40 20.96 23.35
C VAL A 26 1.00 20.76 22.81
N TYR A 27 0.36 19.67 23.21
CA TYR A 27 -1.02 19.40 22.90
C TYR A 27 -1.79 18.94 24.14
N ARG A 28 -2.94 19.60 24.46
CA ARG A 28 -3.73 19.38 25.69
C ARG A 28 -2.88 19.36 26.97
N GLY A 29 -1.92 20.30 27.06
CA GLY A 29 -1.04 20.42 28.21
C GLY A 29 0.05 19.35 28.33
N GLN A 30 0.22 18.52 27.31
CA GLN A 30 1.23 17.45 27.28
C GLN A 30 2.32 17.79 26.26
N ASN A 31 3.59 17.66 26.67
CA ASN A 31 4.72 17.79 25.77
C ASN A 31 4.72 16.64 24.75
N ALA A 32 5.00 16.96 23.50
CA ALA A 32 5.03 16.02 22.40
C ALA A 32 5.90 16.53 21.26
N LEU A 33 6.18 15.69 20.29
CA LEU A 33 6.68 16.13 19.00
C LEU A 33 5.49 16.48 18.10
N TYR A 34 5.47 17.69 17.55
CA TYR A 34 4.49 18.13 16.57
C TYR A 34 4.95 17.74 15.18
N LEU A 35 4.08 17.08 14.44
CA LEU A 35 4.24 16.72 13.05
C LEU A 35 3.33 17.62 12.22
N GLU A 36 3.89 18.22 11.20
CA GLU A 36 3.17 19.08 10.28
C GLU A 36 3.00 18.36 8.93
N LYS A 37 2.54 19.08 7.92
CA LYS A 37 2.27 18.57 6.59
C LYS A 37 3.56 18.12 5.86
N THR A 38 4.09 16.95 6.18
CA THR A 38 5.32 16.43 5.58
C THR A 38 5.13 15.18 4.74
N GLY A 39 4.48 14.17 5.28
CA GLY A 39 4.38 12.86 4.61
C GLY A 39 5.72 12.11 4.48
N THR A 40 6.74 12.50 5.22
CA THR A 40 8.06 11.83 5.23
C THR A 40 8.30 11.13 6.56
N PRO A 41 8.97 9.96 6.58
CA PRO A 41 9.27 9.25 7.81
C PRO A 41 10.34 9.99 8.62
N VAL A 42 10.23 9.88 9.95
CA VAL A 42 11.27 10.23 10.91
C VAL A 42 11.79 8.92 11.50
N PHE A 43 13.05 8.64 11.33
CA PHE A 43 13.66 7.41 11.81
C PHE A 43 14.43 7.62 13.11
N LEU A 44 14.53 6.57 13.92
CA LEU A 44 15.54 6.51 14.97
C LEU A 44 16.92 6.46 14.33
N ARG A 45 17.89 7.21 14.91
CA ARG A 45 19.31 7.15 14.47
C ARG A 45 19.96 5.84 14.90
N GLU A 46 19.53 5.29 16.03
CA GLU A 46 19.98 4.01 16.51
C GLU A 46 19.34 2.87 15.70
N GLU A 47 20.18 2.01 15.14
CA GLU A 47 19.71 0.80 14.48
C GLU A 47 19.43 -0.27 15.54
N LEU A 48 18.20 -0.77 15.56
CA LEU A 48 17.77 -1.83 16.45
C LEU A 48 17.59 -3.11 15.62
N PRO A 49 18.54 -4.06 15.66
CA PRO A 49 18.48 -5.28 14.87
C PRO A 49 17.50 -6.29 15.47
N LEU A 50 16.25 -5.88 15.66
CA LEU A 50 15.18 -6.69 16.23
C LEU A 50 14.31 -7.27 15.10
N ASP A 51 13.98 -8.53 15.22
CA ASP A 51 13.07 -9.23 14.31
C ASP A 51 11.70 -9.53 14.94
N CYS A 52 11.57 -9.32 16.27
CA CYS A 52 10.32 -9.45 16.98
C CYS A 52 10.27 -8.45 18.14
N PHE A 53 9.39 -7.44 18.01
CA PHE A 53 9.35 -6.34 18.97
C PHE A 53 7.97 -5.69 19.04
N ARG A 54 7.69 -5.04 20.17
CA ARG A 54 6.57 -4.12 20.32
C ARG A 54 7.07 -2.71 20.09
N LEU A 55 6.47 -2.02 19.10
CA LEU A 55 6.65 -0.60 18.82
C LEU A 55 5.39 0.14 19.28
N GLN A 56 5.55 1.12 20.16
CA GLN A 56 4.43 1.82 20.77
C GLN A 56 4.70 3.30 20.90
N ALA A 57 3.65 4.12 20.71
CA ALA A 57 3.66 5.55 21.01
C ALA A 57 2.27 6.00 21.47
N GLU A 58 2.19 7.22 22.01
CA GLU A 58 0.93 7.92 22.16
C GLU A 58 0.84 8.98 21.05
N VAL A 59 -0.30 9.00 20.36
CA VAL A 59 -0.53 9.86 19.19
C VAL A 59 -1.82 10.65 19.34
N ALA A 60 -1.89 11.81 18.71
CA ALA A 60 -3.11 12.61 18.67
C ALA A 60 -3.23 13.34 17.33
N ILE A 61 -4.45 13.36 16.78
CA ILE A 61 -4.83 14.07 15.57
C ILE A 61 -5.84 15.15 15.98
N PRO A 62 -5.48 16.43 15.96
CA PRO A 62 -6.33 17.50 16.50
C PRO A 62 -7.58 17.80 15.66
N GLU A 63 -7.53 17.53 14.36
CA GLU A 63 -8.55 17.86 13.37
C GLU A 63 -9.22 16.60 12.82
N GLN A 64 -10.36 16.76 12.15
CA GLN A 64 -11.07 15.63 11.50
C GLN A 64 -10.32 15.03 10.32
N VAL A 65 -9.27 15.70 9.84
CA VAL A 65 -8.37 15.20 8.79
C VAL A 65 -6.94 15.33 9.28
N GLY A 66 -6.25 14.23 9.32
CA GLY A 66 -4.85 14.13 9.72
C GLY A 66 -4.44 12.67 9.84
N PHE A 67 -3.14 12.43 9.83
CA PHE A 67 -2.61 11.07 9.80
C PHE A 67 -1.34 11.01 10.64
N VAL A 68 -1.21 9.97 11.45
CA VAL A 68 -0.01 9.70 12.23
C VAL A 68 0.23 8.19 12.30
N GLY A 69 1.46 7.76 12.09
CA GLY A 69 1.76 6.35 11.98
C GLY A 69 3.10 5.94 12.57
N LEU A 70 3.25 4.64 12.74
CA LEU A 70 4.46 3.97 13.16
C LEU A 70 5.11 3.29 11.95
N VAL A 71 6.42 3.45 11.84
CA VAL A 71 7.25 2.97 10.73
C VAL A 71 8.20 1.89 11.24
N PHE A 72 8.34 0.82 10.47
CA PHE A 72 9.29 -0.26 10.74
C PHE A 72 9.77 -0.91 9.43
N GLY A 73 10.77 -1.78 9.50
CA GLY A 73 11.34 -2.45 8.34
C GLY A 73 11.87 -1.51 7.26
N GLY A 74 12.18 -0.24 7.64
CA GLY A 74 12.61 0.78 6.69
C GLY A 74 14.00 0.48 6.12
N ARG A 75 14.12 0.48 4.80
CA ARG A 75 15.40 0.45 4.09
C ARG A 75 15.95 1.86 3.92
N ASP A 76 15.07 2.78 3.54
CA ASP A 76 15.34 4.20 3.33
C ASP A 76 14.04 5.01 3.48
N SER A 77 14.08 6.30 3.16
CA SER A 77 12.90 7.19 3.24
C SER A 77 11.85 6.97 2.16
N GLN A 78 12.08 6.06 1.22
CA GLN A 78 11.17 5.75 0.13
C GLN A 78 10.62 4.31 0.18
N ASN A 79 11.17 3.45 1.08
CA ASN A 79 10.82 2.04 1.16
C ASN A 79 10.74 1.59 2.62
N TYR A 80 9.54 1.49 3.17
CA TYR A 80 9.29 1.12 4.56
C TYR A 80 7.86 0.61 4.77
N GLU A 81 7.67 -0.15 5.83
CA GLU A 81 6.35 -0.56 6.32
C GLU A 81 5.76 0.56 7.17
N LEU A 82 4.49 0.89 6.93
CA LEU A 82 3.77 1.92 7.65
C LEU A 82 2.40 1.39 8.11
N VAL A 83 2.08 1.62 9.36
CA VAL A 83 0.70 1.55 9.85
C VAL A 83 0.35 2.91 10.42
N TYR A 84 -0.71 3.52 9.94
CA TYR A 84 -1.15 4.83 10.43
C TYR A 84 -2.60 4.84 10.92
N LEU A 85 -2.89 5.82 11.73
CA LEU A 85 -4.22 6.22 12.15
C LEU A 85 -4.64 7.48 11.38
N ALA A 86 -5.87 7.47 10.88
CA ALA A 86 -6.70 8.64 10.64
C ALA A 86 -7.75 8.71 11.76
N PRO A 87 -8.52 9.80 11.93
CA PRO A 87 -9.49 9.91 13.02
C PRO A 87 -10.49 8.75 13.12
N GLU A 88 -10.91 8.19 12.00
CA GLU A 88 -11.92 7.12 11.93
C GLU A 88 -11.42 5.83 11.23
N GLU A 89 -10.12 5.73 10.97
CA GLU A 89 -9.58 4.57 10.26
C GLU A 89 -8.17 4.22 10.73
N ILE A 90 -7.87 2.93 10.72
CA ILE A 90 -6.50 2.39 10.79
C ILE A 90 -6.17 1.75 9.45
N GLN A 91 -4.99 2.05 8.92
CA GLN A 91 -4.53 1.59 7.61
C GLN A 91 -3.10 1.06 7.68
N TYR A 92 -2.89 -0.12 7.11
CA TYR A 92 -1.56 -0.59 6.71
C TYR A 92 -1.27 -0.09 5.29
N ASP A 93 -0.16 0.61 5.13
CA ASP A 93 0.18 1.33 3.92
C ASP A 93 1.71 1.27 3.66
N PRO A 94 2.22 0.16 3.13
CA PRO A 94 3.63 0.04 2.82
C PRO A 94 4.02 1.08 1.76
N VAL A 95 5.03 1.91 2.07
CA VAL A 95 5.54 2.91 1.13
C VAL A 95 6.56 2.26 0.20
N MET A 96 6.35 2.37 -1.10
CA MET A 96 7.16 1.73 -2.14
C MET A 96 7.65 2.76 -3.15
N ASN A 97 8.98 2.84 -3.31
CA ASN A 97 9.63 3.79 -4.21
C ASN A 97 9.09 5.24 -4.04
N GLY A 98 8.84 5.62 -2.78
CA GLY A 98 8.39 6.96 -2.39
C GLY A 98 6.88 7.20 -2.50
N SER A 99 6.10 6.23 -2.96
CA SER A 99 4.65 6.32 -3.05
C SER A 99 3.98 5.56 -1.91
N MET A 100 2.98 6.17 -1.29
CA MET A 100 1.98 5.47 -0.49
C MET A 100 1.23 4.49 -1.38
N THR A 101 0.67 3.43 -0.81
CA THR A 101 0.02 2.36 -1.59
C THR A 101 -1.35 1.94 -1.04
N TRP A 102 -1.98 2.78 -0.21
CA TRP A 102 -3.27 2.47 0.40
C TRP A 102 -4.40 2.28 -0.62
N GLN A 103 -4.27 2.86 -1.83
CA GLN A 103 -5.21 2.58 -2.92
C GLN A 103 -5.05 1.15 -3.45
N ILE A 104 -3.86 0.56 -3.33
CA ILE A 104 -3.57 -0.82 -3.70
C ILE A 104 -3.95 -1.77 -2.57
N TYR A 105 -3.42 -1.52 -1.36
CA TYR A 105 -3.67 -2.33 -0.17
C TYR A 105 -4.89 -1.81 0.57
N ASN A 106 -6.07 -2.21 0.13
CA ASN A 106 -7.36 -1.83 0.68
C ASN A 106 -8.21 -3.06 1.07
N GLY A 107 -9.28 -2.81 1.85
CA GLY A 107 -10.12 -3.87 2.37
C GLY A 107 -9.69 -4.39 3.76
N PRO A 108 -10.45 -5.35 4.32
CA PRO A 108 -10.36 -5.71 5.75
C PRO A 108 -9.05 -6.38 6.18
N MET A 109 -8.18 -6.75 5.23
CA MET A 109 -6.84 -7.26 5.52
C MET A 109 -5.83 -6.14 5.80
N TYR A 110 -6.11 -4.94 5.33
CA TYR A 110 -5.17 -3.81 5.35
C TYR A 110 -5.72 -2.60 6.09
N GLN A 111 -7.05 -2.51 6.27
CA GLN A 111 -7.68 -1.37 6.91
C GLN A 111 -8.85 -1.81 7.80
N LYS A 112 -9.17 -0.95 8.77
CA LYS A 112 -10.33 -1.12 9.65
C LYS A 112 -10.90 0.24 10.03
N PRO A 113 -12.23 0.43 9.98
CA PRO A 113 -12.85 1.62 10.54
C PRO A 113 -12.71 1.63 12.07
N LEU A 114 -12.58 2.82 12.63
CA LEU A 114 -12.47 3.09 14.06
C LEU A 114 -13.61 4.02 14.52
N PRO A 115 -13.97 4.01 15.81
CA PRO A 115 -14.65 5.15 16.41
C PRO A 115 -13.82 6.42 16.24
N ASP A 116 -14.48 7.59 16.10
CA ASP A 116 -13.80 8.89 15.97
C ASP A 116 -12.83 9.12 17.13
N THR A 117 -11.58 9.34 16.81
CA THR A 117 -10.48 9.62 17.75
C THR A 117 -10.02 11.07 17.69
N THR A 118 -10.72 11.93 16.94
CA THR A 118 -10.35 13.35 16.76
C THR A 118 -10.08 14.04 18.09
N GLY A 119 -8.91 14.61 18.19
CA GLY A 119 -8.50 15.39 19.36
C GLY A 119 -8.07 14.58 20.57
N GLU A 120 -8.23 13.27 20.60
CA GLU A 120 -7.86 12.43 21.73
C GLU A 120 -6.42 11.94 21.65
N TRP A 121 -5.79 11.72 22.81
CA TRP A 121 -4.57 10.95 22.91
C TRP A 121 -4.89 9.47 22.83
N VAL A 122 -4.30 8.78 21.88
CA VAL A 122 -4.49 7.35 21.64
C VAL A 122 -3.16 6.63 21.82
N LYS A 123 -3.14 5.60 22.66
CA LYS A 123 -2.02 4.66 22.74
C LYS A 123 -2.07 3.75 21.52
N PHE A 124 -1.04 3.81 20.69
CA PHE A 124 -0.93 3.07 19.45
C PHE A 124 0.23 2.09 19.53
N SER A 125 -0.03 0.80 19.35
CA SER A 125 0.96 -0.25 19.54
C SER A 125 0.94 -1.25 18.39
N LEU A 126 2.13 -1.64 17.93
CA LEU A 126 2.36 -2.69 16.96
C LEU A 126 3.19 -3.81 17.61
N GLU A 127 2.73 -5.04 17.52
CA GLU A 127 3.57 -6.23 17.74
C GLU A 127 4.10 -6.68 16.39
N VAL A 128 5.35 -6.32 16.11
CA VAL A 128 5.99 -6.57 14.82
C VAL A 128 6.78 -7.87 14.87
N GLN A 129 6.66 -8.68 13.81
CA GLN A 129 7.29 -10.00 13.69
C GLN A 129 7.82 -10.19 12.26
N PRO A 130 8.68 -11.19 11.99
CA PRO A 130 9.30 -11.36 10.67
C PRO A 130 8.33 -11.38 9.48
N ASN A 131 7.11 -11.89 9.70
CA ASN A 131 6.15 -12.09 8.61
C ASN A 131 4.88 -11.23 8.74
N GLY A 132 4.74 -10.40 9.78
CA GLY A 132 3.51 -9.66 9.97
C GLY A 132 3.54 -8.74 11.18
N ALA A 133 2.39 -8.10 11.45
CA ALA A 133 2.22 -7.25 12.60
C ALA A 133 0.80 -7.35 13.17
N ILE A 134 0.67 -7.17 14.47
CA ILE A 134 -0.61 -7.08 15.16
C ILE A 134 -0.74 -5.67 15.73
N VAL A 135 -1.87 -5.05 15.52
CA VAL A 135 -2.11 -3.65 15.86
C VAL A 135 -3.11 -3.55 16.98
N TYR A 136 -2.80 -2.73 18.00
CA TYR A 136 -3.64 -2.46 19.15
C TYR A 136 -3.83 -0.97 19.38
N LEU A 137 -4.98 -0.57 19.90
CA LEU A 137 -5.30 0.80 20.30
C LEU A 137 -5.79 0.86 21.74
N GLY A 138 -5.33 1.87 22.48
CA GLY A 138 -5.66 2.04 23.89
C GLY A 138 -5.13 0.88 24.72
N ASP A 139 -5.92 0.51 25.72
CA ASP A 139 -5.63 -0.63 26.61
C ASP A 139 -6.48 -1.87 26.26
N ASP A 140 -7.17 -1.86 25.12
CA ASP A 140 -7.92 -3.02 24.64
C ASP A 140 -6.92 -4.13 24.22
N PRO A 141 -7.00 -5.32 24.81
CA PRO A 141 -6.16 -6.45 24.42
C PRO A 141 -6.57 -7.07 23.08
N SER A 142 -7.71 -6.67 22.52
CA SER A 142 -8.19 -7.19 21.24
C SER A 142 -7.48 -6.52 20.08
N PRO A 143 -6.91 -7.29 19.12
CA PRO A 143 -6.30 -6.74 17.93
C PRO A 143 -7.28 -5.89 17.12
N GLN A 144 -6.84 -4.70 16.70
CA GLN A 144 -7.61 -3.86 15.79
C GLN A 144 -7.37 -4.25 14.35
N LEU A 145 -6.14 -4.59 13.99
CA LEU A 145 -5.77 -5.09 12.67
C LEU A 145 -4.71 -6.17 12.82
N VAL A 146 -4.78 -7.21 11.97
CA VAL A 146 -3.76 -8.26 11.88
C VAL A 146 -3.22 -8.29 10.45
N ILE A 147 -1.98 -7.83 10.29
CA ILE A 147 -1.24 -7.85 9.05
C ILE A 147 -0.51 -9.18 8.97
N SER A 148 -0.93 -10.07 8.08
CA SER A 148 -0.39 -11.43 7.99
C SER A 148 0.74 -11.58 6.95
N ASN A 149 1.06 -10.52 6.22
CA ASN A 149 2.12 -10.49 5.23
C ASN A 149 2.70 -9.08 5.10
N LEU A 150 4.00 -8.93 5.37
CA LEU A 150 4.73 -7.67 5.20
C LEU A 150 5.18 -7.54 3.75
N GLN A 151 4.93 -6.40 3.17
CA GLN A 151 5.05 -6.21 1.73
C GLN A 151 6.49 -5.95 1.25
N HIS A 152 7.39 -5.56 2.15
CA HIS A 152 8.83 -5.48 1.88
C HIS A 152 9.59 -6.78 2.21
N GLY A 153 8.88 -7.84 2.60
CA GLY A 153 9.43 -9.17 2.84
C GLY A 153 10.08 -9.38 4.20
N GLY A 154 9.88 -8.48 5.16
CA GLY A 154 10.38 -8.62 6.52
C GLY A 154 10.28 -7.34 7.33
N CYS A 155 10.56 -7.44 8.63
CA CYS A 155 10.42 -6.35 9.57
C CYS A 155 11.76 -5.72 10.00
N VAL A 156 12.89 -6.34 9.64
CA VAL A 156 14.23 -5.85 10.03
C VAL A 156 14.58 -4.61 9.21
N GLY A 157 14.96 -3.53 9.88
CA GLY A 157 15.30 -2.27 9.25
C GLY A 157 15.11 -1.09 10.18
N LYS A 158 15.09 0.11 9.63
CA LYS A 158 14.88 1.35 10.39
C LYS A 158 13.49 1.36 11.01
N ILE A 159 13.42 1.89 12.23
CA ILE A 159 12.19 2.08 13.01
C ILE A 159 11.97 3.59 13.20
N GLY A 160 10.71 4.01 13.25
CA GLY A 160 10.39 5.40 13.46
C GLY A 160 8.89 5.69 13.43
N PHE A 161 8.54 6.87 12.97
CA PHE A 161 7.16 7.32 12.86
C PHE A 161 6.99 8.22 11.64
N TRP A 162 5.74 8.50 11.34
CA TRP A 162 5.34 9.27 10.17
C TRP A 162 4.13 10.13 10.51
N GLY A 163 3.98 11.30 9.88
CA GLY A 163 2.80 12.14 10.01
C GLY A 163 2.53 12.92 8.74
N TYR A 164 1.26 13.15 8.46
CA TYR A 164 0.80 14.01 7.38
C TYR A 164 -0.38 14.85 7.86
N LEU A 165 -0.31 16.17 7.68
CA LEU A 165 -1.16 17.16 8.33
C LEU A 165 -0.92 17.23 9.85
N PRO A 166 -1.45 18.25 10.55
CA PRO A 166 -1.19 18.45 11.97
C PRO A 166 -1.50 17.22 12.82
N SER A 167 -0.48 16.70 13.49
CA SER A 167 -0.59 15.59 14.43
C SER A 167 0.50 15.67 15.50
N TYR A 168 0.37 14.89 16.56
CA TYR A 168 1.30 14.86 17.67
C TYR A 168 1.66 13.41 18.01
N ILE A 169 2.92 13.21 18.42
CA ILE A 169 3.41 11.92 18.88
C ILE A 169 4.33 12.12 20.11
N ARG A 170 4.24 11.19 21.07
CA ARG A 170 5.09 11.17 22.26
C ARG A 170 5.31 9.76 22.79
N ASN A 171 6.20 9.61 23.77
CA ASN A 171 6.40 8.38 24.54
C ASN A 171 6.65 7.16 23.63
N LEU A 172 7.57 7.30 22.65
CA LEU A 172 7.95 6.20 21.78
C LEU A 172 8.70 5.13 22.58
N SER A 173 8.31 3.88 22.43
CA SER A 173 9.04 2.75 22.99
C SER A 173 9.17 1.61 22.00
N VAL A 174 10.32 0.94 22.04
CA VAL A 174 10.60 -0.30 21.31
C VAL A 174 11.05 -1.33 22.34
N GLU A 175 10.40 -2.48 22.39
CA GLU A 175 10.67 -3.54 23.34
C GLU A 175 10.70 -4.89 22.64
N GLU A 176 11.84 -5.61 22.77
CA GLU A 176 11.98 -6.97 22.28
C GLU A 176 10.93 -7.89 22.93
N MET A 177 10.30 -8.75 22.13
CA MET A 177 9.26 -9.65 22.61
C MET A 177 9.39 -11.04 21.99
N GLN A 178 8.65 -12.00 22.54
CA GLN A 178 8.47 -13.31 21.90
C GLN A 178 7.39 -13.22 20.82
N PRO A 179 7.51 -13.96 19.70
CA PRO A 179 6.53 -13.95 18.63
C PRO A 179 5.14 -14.38 19.13
N THR A 180 4.13 -13.64 18.71
CA THR A 180 2.71 -14.03 18.89
C THR A 180 2.26 -14.74 17.60
N PRO A 181 1.63 -15.92 17.67
CA PRO A 181 1.19 -16.62 16.47
C PRO A 181 0.26 -15.78 15.61
N ILE A 182 0.66 -15.51 14.37
CA ILE A 182 -0.18 -14.88 13.35
C ILE A 182 -0.61 -15.95 12.35
N MET A 183 -1.92 -16.09 12.17
CA MET A 183 -2.45 -16.99 11.15
C MET A 183 -2.17 -16.38 9.77
N LYS A 184 -1.29 -17.01 9.01
CA LYS A 184 -0.94 -16.54 7.67
C LYS A 184 -2.14 -16.72 6.73
N ARG A 185 -2.69 -15.64 6.24
CA ARG A 185 -3.67 -15.65 5.15
C ARG A 185 -2.89 -15.45 3.85
N ILE A 186 -2.65 -16.54 3.14
CA ILE A 186 -1.99 -16.47 1.83
C ILE A 186 -3.06 -16.71 0.79
N THR A 187 -3.36 -15.69 -0.01
CA THR A 187 -3.97 -15.90 -1.31
C THR A 187 -2.85 -16.33 -2.27
N ASP A 188 -2.84 -17.57 -2.68
CA ASP A 188 -1.86 -18.04 -3.66
C ASP A 188 -2.30 -17.74 -5.10
N ALA A 189 -1.37 -17.83 -6.04
CA ALA A 189 -1.66 -17.59 -7.46
C ALA A 189 -2.76 -18.52 -8.01
N LYS A 190 -2.93 -19.73 -7.45
CA LYS A 190 -3.98 -20.67 -7.86
C LYS A 190 -5.35 -20.18 -7.42
N GLN A 191 -5.47 -19.65 -6.21
CA GLN A 191 -6.71 -19.06 -5.73
C GLN A 191 -7.09 -17.83 -6.56
N LEU A 192 -6.14 -16.92 -6.84
CA LEU A 192 -6.37 -15.77 -7.69
C LEU A 192 -6.81 -16.18 -9.10
N THR A 193 -6.19 -17.21 -9.69
CA THR A 193 -6.61 -17.75 -11.00
C THR A 193 -8.01 -18.35 -10.93
N ALA A 194 -8.33 -19.09 -9.88
CA ALA A 194 -9.69 -19.63 -9.68
C ALA A 194 -10.74 -18.53 -9.50
N GLU A 195 -10.35 -17.39 -8.93
CA GLU A 195 -11.16 -16.16 -8.83
C GLU A 195 -11.13 -15.30 -10.10
N THR A 196 -10.55 -15.83 -11.19
CA THR A 196 -10.47 -15.24 -12.54
C THR A 196 -9.60 -14.01 -12.71
N TYR A 197 -8.70 -13.72 -11.74
CA TYR A 197 -7.74 -12.63 -11.87
C TYR A 197 -6.70 -12.88 -12.96
N VAL A 198 -6.29 -11.81 -13.62
CA VAL A 198 -5.09 -11.78 -14.44
C VAL A 198 -3.89 -11.66 -13.51
N THR A 199 -3.14 -12.75 -13.35
CA THR A 199 -2.10 -12.87 -12.33
C THR A 199 -0.70 -12.50 -12.80
N GLU A 200 -0.45 -12.46 -14.11
CA GLU A 200 0.85 -12.19 -14.71
C GLU A 200 0.76 -11.12 -15.79
N TRP A 201 1.70 -10.18 -15.74
CA TRP A 201 1.78 -9.06 -16.66
C TRP A 201 3.20 -8.83 -17.16
N MET A 202 3.32 -8.33 -18.39
CA MET A 202 4.52 -7.67 -18.89
C MET A 202 4.29 -6.16 -18.80
N VAL A 203 5.15 -5.45 -18.09
CA VAL A 203 5.04 -4.00 -17.85
C VAL A 203 6.16 -3.29 -18.59
N SER A 204 5.83 -2.29 -19.41
CA SER A 204 6.80 -1.47 -20.12
C SER A 204 7.61 -0.59 -19.16
N LYS A 205 8.72 -0.03 -19.62
CA LYS A 205 9.31 1.12 -18.91
C LYS A 205 8.34 2.29 -18.90
N PRO A 206 8.44 3.17 -17.86
CA PRO A 206 7.67 4.40 -17.81
C PRO A 206 7.99 5.33 -18.98
N TYR A 207 6.99 6.06 -19.46
CA TYR A 207 7.07 7.05 -20.52
C TYR A 207 6.08 8.20 -20.28
N LEU A 208 6.28 9.35 -20.90
CA LEU A 208 5.33 10.47 -20.79
C LEU A 208 4.01 10.12 -21.51
N ALA A 209 2.88 10.49 -20.92
CA ALA A 209 1.53 10.11 -21.38
C ALA A 209 1.22 10.44 -22.87
N ASN A 210 2.00 11.31 -23.52
CA ASN A 210 1.86 11.65 -24.93
C ASN A 210 2.90 10.96 -25.85
N GLU A 211 3.70 10.07 -25.31
CA GLU A 211 4.72 9.31 -26.03
C GLU A 211 4.29 7.87 -26.25
N GLN A 212 5.12 7.09 -26.92
CA GLN A 212 4.94 5.64 -27.07
C GLN A 212 5.97 4.90 -26.21
N PRO A 213 5.62 3.77 -25.61
CA PRO A 213 6.57 2.96 -24.87
C PRO A 213 7.68 2.45 -25.79
N ALA A 214 8.89 2.31 -25.25
CA ALA A 214 9.99 1.69 -25.98
C ALA A 214 9.68 0.21 -26.29
N GLU A 215 9.79 -0.20 -27.54
CA GLU A 215 9.33 -1.50 -28.06
C GLU A 215 9.94 -2.74 -27.37
N HIS A 216 11.12 -2.61 -26.73
CA HIS A 216 11.91 -3.78 -26.34
C HIS A 216 12.27 -3.88 -24.85
N GLN A 217 11.60 -3.13 -23.97
CA GLN A 217 11.96 -3.11 -22.54
C GLN A 217 10.74 -3.38 -21.65
N TRP A 218 10.45 -4.65 -21.49
CA TRP A 218 9.35 -5.12 -20.68
C TRP A 218 9.87 -5.89 -19.47
N THR A 219 9.24 -5.69 -18.31
CA THR A 219 9.52 -6.38 -17.06
C THR A 219 8.34 -7.28 -16.71
N LYS A 220 8.61 -8.54 -16.40
CA LYS A 220 7.58 -9.43 -15.88
C LYS A 220 7.17 -8.99 -14.49
N ALA A 221 5.87 -8.89 -14.25
CA ALA A 221 5.26 -8.57 -12.98
C ALA A 221 4.19 -9.59 -12.60
N ILE A 222 4.10 -9.88 -11.31
CA ILE A 222 3.07 -10.73 -10.71
C ILE A 222 2.22 -9.82 -9.83
N VAL A 223 0.92 -10.07 -9.78
CA VAL A 223 0.01 -9.30 -8.95
C VAL A 223 0.23 -9.57 -7.45
N GLU A 224 -0.18 -8.62 -6.63
CA GLU A 224 -0.21 -8.73 -5.17
C GLU A 224 -1.23 -9.79 -4.72
N GLU A 225 -1.22 -10.14 -3.45
CA GLU A 225 -2.11 -11.15 -2.86
C GLU A 225 -3.61 -10.82 -2.98
N ASN A 226 -3.96 -9.57 -3.28
CA ASN A 226 -5.33 -9.11 -3.56
C ASN A 226 -5.66 -9.05 -5.06
N GLY A 227 -4.80 -9.56 -5.93
CA GLY A 227 -5.00 -9.59 -7.38
C GLY A 227 -4.70 -8.28 -8.10
N THR A 228 -4.03 -7.33 -7.45
CA THR A 228 -3.67 -6.03 -8.03
C THR A 228 -2.23 -6.03 -8.55
N LEU A 229 -2.03 -5.62 -9.80
CA LEU A 229 -0.73 -5.25 -10.33
C LEU A 229 -0.29 -3.94 -9.67
N ASN A 230 0.74 -3.99 -8.83
CA ASN A 230 1.29 -2.84 -8.14
C ASN A 230 2.52 -2.31 -8.88
N ILE A 231 2.34 -1.21 -9.61
CA ILE A 231 3.40 -0.60 -10.42
C ILE A 231 4.42 0.12 -9.53
N ASN A 232 4.02 0.64 -8.36
CA ASN A 232 4.93 1.24 -7.38
C ASN A 232 6.02 0.28 -6.90
N ARG A 233 5.77 -1.03 -6.93
CA ARG A 233 6.80 -2.04 -6.62
C ARG A 233 7.93 -2.07 -7.65
N ILE A 234 7.64 -1.67 -8.90
CA ILE A 234 8.55 -1.79 -10.04
C ILE A 234 9.25 -0.46 -10.32
N TYR A 235 8.50 0.65 -10.26
CA TYR A 235 8.95 1.97 -10.66
C TYR A 235 8.60 3.05 -9.63
N PRO A 236 9.46 4.06 -9.46
CA PRO A 236 9.09 5.28 -8.77
C PRO A 236 7.89 5.94 -9.47
N ALA A 237 6.99 6.49 -8.68
CA ALA A 237 5.85 7.22 -9.18
C ALA A 237 6.24 8.67 -9.49
N GLU A 238 5.92 9.12 -10.71
CA GLU A 238 6.07 10.51 -11.13
C GLU A 238 4.76 10.97 -11.80
N GLN A 239 4.36 12.20 -11.54
CA GLN A 239 3.11 12.72 -12.08
C GLN A 239 3.13 12.82 -13.62
N GLY A 240 2.08 12.31 -14.26
CA GLY A 240 1.95 12.33 -15.73
C GLY A 240 2.73 11.24 -16.47
N ILE A 241 3.30 10.29 -15.72
CA ILE A 241 4.01 9.13 -16.29
C ILE A 241 3.04 7.98 -16.50
N SER A 242 3.18 7.30 -17.62
CA SER A 242 2.40 6.10 -17.99
C SER A 242 3.28 4.87 -18.08
N VAL A 243 2.67 3.73 -17.85
CA VAL A 243 3.20 2.42 -18.29
C VAL A 243 2.15 1.70 -19.12
N GLN A 244 2.60 0.82 -20.00
CA GLN A 244 1.72 -0.20 -20.57
C GLN A 244 1.93 -1.51 -19.81
N ALA A 245 0.82 -2.18 -19.49
CA ALA A 245 0.79 -3.54 -18.99
C ALA A 245 0.09 -4.45 -20.02
N LYS A 246 0.70 -5.57 -20.36
CA LYS A 246 0.19 -6.54 -21.34
C LYS A 246 0.14 -7.92 -20.72
N SER A 247 -0.96 -8.61 -20.91
CA SER A 247 -1.13 -10.01 -20.56
C SER A 247 -1.75 -10.77 -21.73
N MET A 248 -1.34 -12.01 -21.91
CA MET A 248 -1.79 -12.85 -23.02
C MET A 248 -2.17 -14.23 -22.50
N PHE A 249 -3.15 -14.85 -23.13
CA PHE A 249 -3.57 -16.22 -22.84
C PHE A 249 -4.24 -16.87 -24.04
N TYR A 250 -4.33 -18.19 -24.00
CA TYR A 250 -4.92 -18.99 -25.07
C TYR A 250 -6.24 -19.62 -24.62
N LEU A 251 -7.28 -19.57 -25.47
CA LEU A 251 -8.53 -20.28 -25.26
C LEU A 251 -8.76 -21.32 -26.37
N PRO A 252 -9.22 -22.53 -26.01
CA PRO A 252 -9.56 -23.54 -27.00
C PRO A 252 -10.81 -23.22 -27.80
N GLU A 253 -11.72 -22.42 -27.25
CA GLU A 253 -13.01 -22.06 -27.85
C GLU A 253 -13.41 -20.63 -27.47
N GLU A 254 -14.32 -20.03 -28.22
CA GLU A 254 -14.87 -18.72 -27.88
C GLU A 254 -15.69 -18.77 -26.58
N LYS A 255 -15.60 -17.71 -25.77
CA LYS A 255 -16.37 -17.56 -24.53
C LYS A 255 -16.84 -16.12 -24.34
N ASP A 256 -18.10 -15.97 -23.94
CA ASP A 256 -18.67 -14.70 -23.51
C ASP A 256 -18.62 -14.60 -21.98
N THR A 257 -18.00 -13.54 -21.44
CA THR A 257 -17.95 -13.25 -20.00
C THR A 257 -18.10 -11.77 -19.73
N VAL A 258 -18.12 -11.39 -18.46
CA VAL A 258 -17.93 -10.01 -18.03
C VAL A 258 -16.51 -9.88 -17.53
N CYS A 259 -15.71 -9.01 -18.17
CA CYS A 259 -14.42 -8.59 -17.68
C CYS A 259 -14.63 -7.45 -16.69
N THR A 260 -14.18 -7.61 -15.45
CA THR A 260 -14.26 -6.56 -14.44
C THR A 260 -12.87 -6.06 -14.08
N PHE A 261 -12.78 -4.79 -13.68
CA PHE A 261 -11.49 -4.18 -13.38
C PHE A 261 -11.60 -2.97 -12.44
N GLY A 262 -10.49 -2.64 -11.80
CA GLY A 262 -10.27 -1.42 -11.06
C GLY A 262 -8.84 -0.94 -11.25
N PHE A 263 -8.62 0.35 -11.13
CA PHE A 263 -7.34 0.98 -11.43
C PHE A 263 -7.14 2.28 -10.63
N SER A 264 -5.96 2.84 -10.71
CA SER A 264 -5.58 4.17 -10.24
C SER A 264 -4.41 4.66 -11.12
N ASP A 265 -4.38 5.90 -11.74
CA ASP A 265 -5.40 6.96 -11.63
C ASP A 265 -6.22 7.09 -12.93
N HIS A 266 -5.55 6.96 -14.10
CA HIS A 266 -6.15 6.93 -15.42
C HIS A 266 -5.89 5.58 -16.07
N LEU A 267 -6.91 5.05 -16.73
CA LEU A 267 -6.83 3.80 -17.48
C LEU A 267 -7.32 3.97 -18.91
N ARG A 268 -6.57 3.41 -19.84
CA ARG A 268 -7.07 2.97 -21.14
C ARG A 268 -6.89 1.45 -21.23
N LEU A 269 -7.91 0.75 -21.63
CA LEU A 269 -7.92 -0.73 -21.68
C LEU A 269 -8.30 -1.21 -23.08
N TRP A 270 -7.51 -2.13 -23.61
CA TRP A 270 -7.74 -2.80 -24.88
C TRP A 270 -7.86 -4.30 -24.67
N ILE A 271 -8.79 -4.93 -25.39
CA ILE A 271 -8.92 -6.38 -25.50
C ILE A 271 -8.84 -6.75 -26.98
N ASN A 272 -7.89 -7.62 -27.34
CA ASN A 272 -7.64 -8.02 -28.71
C ASN A 272 -7.51 -6.83 -29.68
N GLU A 273 -6.73 -5.81 -29.27
CA GLU A 273 -6.45 -4.54 -29.98
C GLU A 273 -7.66 -3.56 -30.09
N GLU A 274 -8.82 -3.90 -29.62
CA GLU A 274 -9.96 -3.00 -29.53
C GLU A 274 -9.94 -2.24 -28.23
N GLU A 275 -10.02 -0.90 -28.26
CA GLU A 275 -10.14 -0.08 -27.05
C GLU A 275 -11.56 -0.22 -26.49
N VAL A 276 -11.65 -0.82 -25.29
CA VAL A 276 -12.94 -1.18 -24.67
C VAL A 276 -13.30 -0.28 -23.49
N TYR A 277 -12.32 0.48 -22.97
CA TYR A 277 -12.55 1.38 -21.85
C TYR A 277 -11.49 2.49 -21.79
N GLN A 278 -11.95 3.69 -21.39
CA GLN A 278 -11.11 4.79 -20.95
C GLN A 278 -11.78 5.49 -19.78
N GLY A 279 -11.03 5.80 -18.71
CA GLY A 279 -11.58 6.46 -17.54
C GLY A 279 -10.55 6.93 -16.55
N GLU A 280 -11.04 7.63 -15.53
CA GLU A 280 -10.30 8.20 -14.43
C GLU A 280 -10.92 7.75 -13.11
N TRP A 281 -10.07 7.35 -12.15
CA TRP A 281 -10.47 6.98 -10.80
C TRP A 281 -9.39 7.43 -9.82
N ARG A 282 -9.66 8.55 -9.13
CA ARG A 282 -8.74 9.20 -8.19
C ARG A 282 -9.44 9.47 -6.86
N TRP A 283 -8.67 9.87 -5.86
CA TRP A 283 -9.20 10.31 -4.59
C TRP A 283 -9.82 11.71 -4.73
N ASP A 284 -11.16 11.77 -4.75
CA ASP A 284 -11.98 13.00 -4.83
C ASP A 284 -13.22 12.84 -3.92
N PRO A 285 -13.03 12.74 -2.57
CA PRO A 285 -14.14 12.53 -1.66
C PRO A 285 -15.14 13.71 -1.68
N PRO A 286 -16.44 13.50 -1.54
CA PRO A 286 -17.08 12.18 -1.31
C PRO A 286 -17.37 11.37 -2.58
N LYS A 287 -16.95 11.80 -3.76
CA LYS A 287 -17.30 11.16 -5.05
C LYS A 287 -16.56 9.86 -5.28
N SER A 288 -15.29 9.82 -4.95
CA SER A 288 -14.45 8.64 -5.11
C SER A 288 -13.39 8.54 -4.03
N ASP A 289 -13.02 7.31 -3.67
CA ASP A 289 -11.94 7.02 -2.74
C ASP A 289 -10.64 6.59 -3.43
N GLY A 290 -10.61 6.51 -4.76
CA GLY A 290 -9.44 6.15 -5.56
C GLY A 290 -8.93 4.72 -5.38
N ARG A 291 -9.56 3.90 -4.53
CA ARG A 291 -9.11 2.54 -4.21
C ARG A 291 -9.28 1.59 -5.38
N VAL A 292 -8.24 0.83 -5.70
CA VAL A 292 -8.24 -0.17 -6.76
C VAL A 292 -9.07 -1.38 -6.29
N ARG A 293 -10.23 -1.58 -6.92
CA ARG A 293 -11.11 -2.73 -6.67
C ARG A 293 -11.47 -3.40 -7.98
N SER A 294 -11.27 -4.70 -8.05
CA SER A 294 -11.48 -5.49 -9.29
C SER A 294 -12.91 -5.48 -9.82
N ASP A 295 -13.87 -4.98 -9.06
CA ASP A 295 -15.29 -4.87 -9.40
C ASP A 295 -15.77 -3.42 -9.62
N TYR A 296 -14.81 -2.45 -9.72
CA TYR A 296 -15.14 -1.05 -9.94
C TYR A 296 -15.92 -0.81 -11.25
N ALA A 297 -15.46 -1.42 -12.34
CA ALA A 297 -16.11 -1.37 -13.64
C ALA A 297 -16.21 -2.75 -14.26
N GLY A 298 -17.17 -2.94 -15.17
CA GLY A 298 -17.34 -4.21 -15.87
C GLY A 298 -17.83 -4.00 -17.30
N ILE A 299 -17.29 -4.79 -18.22
CA ILE A 299 -17.65 -4.78 -19.64
C ILE A 299 -17.94 -6.19 -20.14
N PRO A 300 -18.94 -6.40 -21.01
CA PRO A 300 -19.12 -7.68 -21.68
C PRO A 300 -17.99 -7.89 -22.70
N VAL A 301 -17.38 -9.07 -22.69
CA VAL A 301 -16.28 -9.43 -23.58
C VAL A 301 -16.56 -10.77 -24.25
N ARG A 302 -16.41 -10.81 -25.56
CA ARG A 302 -16.34 -12.04 -26.33
C ARG A 302 -14.88 -12.41 -26.59
N TRP A 303 -14.37 -13.36 -25.81
CA TRP A 303 -13.04 -13.89 -25.99
C TRP A 303 -13.00 -14.83 -27.21
N ARG A 304 -11.91 -14.73 -28.00
CA ARG A 304 -11.73 -15.52 -29.22
C ARG A 304 -11.20 -16.91 -28.88
N ALA A 305 -11.50 -17.91 -29.71
CA ALA A 305 -10.70 -19.10 -29.79
C ALA A 305 -9.28 -18.73 -30.27
N GLY A 306 -8.24 -19.31 -29.66
CA GLY A 306 -6.86 -18.95 -29.93
C GLY A 306 -6.31 -17.90 -28.95
N LEU A 307 -5.34 -17.11 -29.41
CA LEU A 307 -4.64 -16.11 -28.59
C LEU A 307 -5.53 -14.91 -28.31
N ASN A 308 -5.62 -14.54 -27.04
CA ASN A 308 -6.23 -13.32 -26.56
C ASN A 308 -5.20 -12.43 -25.88
N THR A 309 -5.37 -11.12 -26.01
CA THR A 309 -4.52 -10.10 -25.39
C THR A 309 -5.34 -9.12 -24.59
N ILE A 310 -4.83 -8.77 -23.42
CA ILE A 310 -5.30 -7.65 -22.60
C ILE A 310 -4.13 -6.66 -22.56
N ARG A 311 -4.38 -5.42 -22.92
CA ARG A 311 -3.40 -4.33 -22.83
C ARG A 311 -4.02 -3.17 -22.08
N ALA A 312 -3.30 -2.65 -21.10
CA ALA A 312 -3.69 -1.50 -20.30
C ALA A 312 -2.62 -0.43 -20.38
N GLU A 313 -3.01 0.83 -20.50
CA GLU A 313 -2.15 1.99 -20.26
C GLU A 313 -2.63 2.65 -18.98
N ILE A 314 -1.74 2.72 -17.98
CA ILE A 314 -2.04 3.24 -16.66
C ILE A 314 -1.17 4.47 -16.42
N THR A 315 -1.82 5.65 -16.28
CA THR A 315 -1.14 6.93 -16.05
C THR A 315 -1.29 7.35 -14.61
N HIS A 316 -0.16 7.69 -13.99
CA HIS A 316 -0.05 8.09 -12.60
C HIS A 316 -0.18 9.60 -12.41
N TYR A 317 -0.97 10.03 -11.41
CA TYR A 317 -1.13 11.43 -11.01
C TYR A 317 -1.08 11.65 -9.49
N GLU A 318 -1.45 10.64 -8.70
CA GLU A 318 -1.50 10.72 -7.24
C GLU A 318 -0.44 9.81 -6.61
N PHE A 319 0.16 10.22 -5.48
CA PHE A 319 1.17 9.42 -4.76
C PHE A 319 0.55 8.47 -3.72
N PHE A 320 -0.60 7.86 -4.05
CA PHE A 320 -1.40 7.02 -3.16
C PHE A 320 -1.55 5.56 -3.62
N GLY A 321 -1.01 5.26 -4.77
CA GLY A 321 -1.03 3.95 -5.41
C GLY A 321 -1.04 4.09 -6.93
N TRP A 322 -0.36 3.20 -7.62
CA TRP A 322 -0.34 3.11 -9.08
C TRP A 322 -0.53 1.67 -9.46
N GLY A 323 -1.73 1.31 -9.88
CA GLY A 323 -2.05 -0.09 -10.07
C GLY A 323 -3.30 -0.39 -10.87
N LEU A 324 -3.45 -1.68 -11.16
CA LEU A 324 -4.53 -2.25 -11.96
C LEU A 324 -4.91 -3.63 -11.43
N SER A 325 -6.20 -3.89 -11.30
CA SER A 325 -6.74 -5.21 -11.00
C SER A 325 -7.73 -5.60 -12.10
N VAL A 326 -7.59 -6.80 -12.67
CA VAL A 326 -8.46 -7.28 -13.78
C VAL A 326 -8.91 -8.70 -13.51
N LYS A 327 -10.21 -8.96 -13.68
CA LYS A 327 -10.82 -10.29 -13.72
C LYS A 327 -11.40 -10.55 -15.10
N THR A 328 -10.99 -11.65 -15.72
CA THR A 328 -11.48 -12.01 -17.05
C THR A 328 -12.87 -12.65 -17.07
N GLY A 329 -13.32 -13.15 -15.90
CA GLY A 329 -14.49 -14.03 -15.82
C GLY A 329 -14.26 -15.45 -16.36
N LEU A 330 -13.00 -15.81 -16.65
CA LEU A 330 -12.60 -17.13 -17.17
C LEU A 330 -11.87 -17.90 -16.08
N SER A 331 -12.30 -19.11 -15.78
CA SER A 331 -11.59 -20.05 -14.92
C SER A 331 -10.51 -20.79 -15.72
N ASP A 332 -9.46 -21.22 -15.02
CA ASP A 332 -8.42 -22.12 -15.54
C ASP A 332 -7.62 -21.59 -16.75
N VAL A 333 -7.42 -20.26 -16.80
CA VAL A 333 -6.58 -19.62 -17.81
C VAL A 333 -5.12 -19.60 -17.36
N SER A 334 -4.21 -19.98 -18.27
CA SER A 334 -2.77 -19.84 -18.09
C SER A 334 -2.27 -18.64 -18.87
N PHE A 335 -1.62 -17.68 -18.18
CA PHE A 335 -1.09 -16.48 -18.81
C PHE A 335 0.28 -16.74 -19.43
N LEU A 336 0.52 -16.11 -20.59
CA LEU A 336 1.75 -16.22 -21.35
C LEU A 336 2.57 -14.93 -21.13
N THR A 337 3.81 -15.09 -20.72
CA THR A 337 4.73 -13.99 -20.44
C THR A 337 5.79 -13.78 -21.52
N ASN A 338 5.82 -14.63 -22.56
CA ASN A 338 6.72 -14.51 -23.70
C ASN A 338 5.92 -14.59 -25.01
N GLU A 339 6.14 -13.66 -25.91
CA GLU A 339 5.86 -13.90 -27.34
C GLU A 339 6.86 -14.95 -27.82
N LYS A 340 6.40 -16.12 -28.21
CA LYS A 340 7.22 -17.13 -28.91
C LYS A 340 7.39 -16.73 -30.35
#